data_e4e3ee81e079be22151250a05e07c560
#
_entry.id   e4e3ee81e079be22151250a05e07c560
#
_cell.length_a   1.000
_cell.length_b   1.000
_cell.length_c   1.000
_cell.angle_alpha   90.00
_cell.angle_beta   90.00
_cell.angle_gamma   90.00
#
_symmetry.space_group_name_H-M   'P 1'
#
loop_
_entity.id
_entity.type
_entity.pdbx_description
1 polymer ?
#
loop_
_entity_poly.entity_id
_entity_poly.type
_entity_poly.pdbx_seq_one_letter_code
_entity_poly.pdbx_strand_id
1 'polypeptide(L)'
;LRQEWTPYLLANAADIHPEQVLRVLLYQDSKSVPLISLAEKAIGDRVALLGERIAPDTLVLTPKRISGREMLDTVCTMAQVGAEQVLVLAGSQPMLELVQAVEHSAVAADAPAELRLAAGQVTLTDAAGGAAVEVLYRMVRAAEKSV
;
A
#
# COMPACT_ATOMS: atom_id res chain seq x y z
N LEU A 1 17.36 5.57 3.35
CA LEU A 1 17.44 4.16 3.74
C LEU A 1 17.79 3.34 2.50
N ARG A 2 19.10 3.28 2.18
CA ARG A 2 19.64 2.23 1.33
C ARG A 2 19.75 0.99 2.20
N GLN A 3 18.64 0.29 2.37
CA GLN A 3 18.68 -1.03 2.91
C GLN A 3 19.28 -1.94 1.84
N GLU A 4 20.26 -2.71 2.23
CA GLU A 4 20.96 -3.69 1.39
C GLU A 4 19.95 -4.70 0.86
N TRP A 5 19.37 -4.38 -0.28
CA TRP A 5 18.71 -5.40 -1.09
C TRP A 5 19.85 -6.28 -1.62
N THR A 6 19.99 -7.45 -1.08
CA THR A 6 20.82 -8.47 -1.74
C THR A 6 20.08 -8.83 -3.01
N PRO A 7 20.50 -8.38 -4.20
CA PRO A 7 19.81 -8.72 -5.41
C PRO A 7 20.03 -10.22 -5.63
N TYR A 8 18.95 -10.98 -5.58
CA TYR A 8 18.95 -12.31 -6.16
C TYR A 8 19.04 -12.11 -7.66
N LEU A 9 20.24 -12.21 -8.21
CA LEU A 9 20.45 -12.27 -9.65
C LEU A 9 19.90 -13.60 -10.12
N LEU A 10 18.68 -13.60 -10.65
CA LEU A 10 18.19 -14.70 -11.44
C LEU A 10 19.00 -14.75 -12.72
N ALA A 11 19.71 -15.81 -12.92
CA ALA A 11 20.54 -16.01 -14.11
C ALA A 11 19.70 -16.10 -15.39
N ASN A 12 18.41 -16.41 -15.29
CA ASN A 12 17.52 -16.56 -16.41
C ASN A 12 16.07 -16.20 -16.03
N ALA A 13 15.39 -15.36 -16.84
CA ALA A 13 13.98 -15.04 -16.66
C ALA A 13 13.06 -16.28 -16.76
N ALA A 14 13.51 -17.36 -17.40
CA ALA A 14 12.77 -18.63 -17.49
C ALA A 14 12.63 -19.33 -16.12
N ASP A 15 13.48 -18.99 -15.15
CA ASP A 15 13.43 -19.57 -13.81
C ASP A 15 12.38 -18.88 -12.90
N ILE A 16 11.72 -17.83 -13.40
CA ILE A 16 10.66 -17.13 -12.69
C ILE A 16 9.35 -17.88 -12.90
N HIS A 17 8.75 -18.33 -11.80
CA HIS A 17 7.41 -18.90 -11.78
C HIS A 17 6.39 -17.78 -11.61
N PRO A 18 5.65 -17.37 -12.68
CA PRO A 18 4.75 -16.19 -12.64
C PRO A 18 3.69 -16.26 -11.53
N GLU A 19 3.25 -17.48 -11.18
CA GLU A 19 2.27 -17.73 -10.12
C GLU A 19 2.80 -17.41 -8.71
N GLN A 20 4.11 -17.31 -8.55
CA GLN A 20 4.77 -17.00 -7.28
C GLN A 20 5.18 -15.52 -7.18
N VAL A 21 4.96 -14.74 -8.24
CA VAL A 21 5.32 -13.33 -8.26
C VAL A 21 4.20 -12.51 -7.61
N LEU A 22 4.49 -11.96 -6.44
CA LEU A 22 3.58 -11.08 -5.71
C LEU A 22 3.68 -9.62 -6.17
N ARG A 23 4.88 -9.21 -6.56
CA ARG A 23 5.17 -7.82 -6.92
C ARG A 23 6.42 -7.74 -7.80
N VAL A 24 6.40 -6.84 -8.76
CA VAL A 24 7.57 -6.52 -9.60
C VAL A 24 7.92 -5.05 -9.39
N LEU A 25 9.19 -4.77 -9.10
CA LEU A 25 9.72 -3.42 -9.07
C LEU A 25 10.55 -3.20 -10.34
N LEU A 26 10.20 -2.17 -11.09
CA LEU A 26 10.99 -1.70 -12.22
C LEU A 26 11.72 -0.42 -11.80
N TYR A 27 13.02 -0.48 -11.81
CA TYR A 27 13.89 0.66 -11.55
C TYR A 27 14.55 1.14 -12.85
N GLN A 28 14.49 2.42 -13.10
CA GLN A 28 15.09 3.04 -14.27
C GLN A 28 16.24 3.95 -13.86
N ASP A 29 17.44 3.63 -14.29
CA ASP A 29 18.58 4.56 -14.20
C ASP A 29 18.36 5.73 -15.18
N SER A 30 18.76 6.94 -14.78
CA SER A 30 18.63 8.18 -15.56
C SER A 30 19.28 8.14 -16.95
N LYS A 31 20.15 7.17 -17.20
CA LYS A 31 20.86 6.96 -18.47
C LYS A 31 20.22 5.90 -19.39
N SER A 32 19.17 5.25 -18.95
CA SER A 32 18.56 4.12 -19.63
C SER A 32 17.42 4.55 -20.57
N VAL A 33 17.06 3.68 -21.50
CA VAL A 33 15.81 3.75 -22.26
C VAL A 33 14.65 3.99 -21.30
N PRO A 34 13.59 4.73 -21.66
CA PRO A 34 12.45 5.04 -20.78
C PRO A 34 11.61 3.78 -20.48
N LEU A 35 12.21 2.89 -19.69
CA LEU A 35 11.69 1.55 -19.38
C LEU A 35 10.34 1.63 -18.67
N ILE A 36 10.20 2.60 -17.77
CA ILE A 36 8.95 2.83 -17.04
C ILE A 36 7.83 3.23 -18.01
N SER A 37 8.08 4.18 -18.89
CA SER A 37 7.08 4.60 -19.88
C SER A 37 6.73 3.51 -20.90
N LEU A 38 7.68 2.65 -21.23
CA LEU A 38 7.43 1.47 -22.06
C LEU A 38 6.61 0.43 -21.32
N ALA A 39 6.91 0.19 -20.05
CA ALA A 39 6.15 -0.73 -19.19
C ALA A 39 4.72 -0.24 -18.98
N GLU A 40 4.51 1.05 -18.69
CA GLU A 40 3.18 1.65 -18.54
C GLU A 40 2.34 1.48 -19.82
N LYS A 41 2.95 1.67 -21.00
CA LYS A 41 2.28 1.43 -22.30
C LYS A 41 1.99 -0.05 -22.55
N ALA A 42 2.92 -0.93 -22.21
CA ALA A 42 2.77 -2.37 -22.43
C ALA A 42 1.74 -3.00 -21.49
N ILE A 43 1.64 -2.47 -20.28
CA ILE A 43 0.69 -2.91 -19.27
C ILE A 43 -0.71 -2.50 -19.63
N GLY A 44 -0.93 -1.29 -20.18
CA GLY A 44 -2.19 -0.79 -20.71
C GLY A 44 -3.45 -1.53 -20.23
N ASP A 45 -4.44 -1.65 -21.09
CA ASP A 45 -5.71 -2.31 -20.77
C ASP A 45 -5.66 -3.86 -20.75
N ARG A 46 -4.50 -4.45 -21.03
CA ARG A 46 -4.38 -5.90 -21.26
C ARG A 46 -4.05 -6.69 -20.02
N VAL A 47 -3.60 -6.06 -18.96
CA VAL A 47 -3.02 -6.80 -17.84
C VAL A 47 -3.78 -6.54 -16.56
N ALA A 48 -4.08 -7.62 -15.87
CA ALA A 48 -4.60 -7.58 -14.49
C ALA A 48 -3.49 -7.12 -13.51
N LEU A 49 -2.80 -6.02 -13.86
CA LEU A 49 -1.75 -5.42 -13.05
C LEU A 49 -2.08 -3.95 -12.78
N LEU A 50 -1.81 -3.54 -11.57
CA LEU A 50 -1.77 -2.13 -11.19
C LEU A 50 -0.32 -1.68 -11.29
N GLY A 51 -0.08 -0.60 -12.05
CA GLY A 51 1.20 0.09 -12.06
C GLY A 51 1.12 1.32 -11.16
N GLU A 52 1.96 1.37 -10.14
CA GLU A 52 2.07 2.53 -9.27
C GLU A 52 3.48 3.10 -9.34
N ARG A 53 3.58 4.37 -9.70
CA ARG A 53 4.85 5.09 -9.68
C ARG A 53 5.12 5.61 -8.27
N ILE A 54 5.98 4.93 -7.52
CA ILE A 54 6.35 5.31 -6.15
C ILE A 54 7.47 6.34 -6.08
N ALA A 55 8.24 6.48 -7.18
CA ALA A 55 9.25 7.53 -7.37
C ALA A 55 9.39 7.82 -8.88
N PRO A 56 10.02 8.93 -9.29
CA PRO A 56 10.20 9.27 -10.70
C PRO A 56 10.88 8.16 -11.53
N ASP A 57 11.72 7.37 -10.89
CA ASP A 57 12.53 6.30 -11.47
C ASP A 57 12.09 4.89 -11.06
N THR A 58 10.98 4.75 -10.34
CA THR A 58 10.55 3.46 -9.80
C THR A 58 9.06 3.22 -10.02
N LEU A 59 8.74 2.16 -10.75
CA LEU A 59 7.38 1.66 -10.97
C LEU A 59 7.21 0.32 -10.24
N VAL A 60 6.14 0.22 -9.47
CA VAL A 60 5.72 -1.02 -8.82
C VAL A 60 4.55 -1.62 -9.58
N LEU A 61 4.64 -2.88 -9.94
CA LEU A 61 3.57 -3.65 -10.57
C LEU A 61 3.04 -4.67 -9.58
N THR A 62 1.73 -4.67 -9.38
CA THR A 62 1.03 -5.64 -8.54
C THR A 62 -0.16 -6.25 -9.31
N PRO A 63 -0.53 -7.50 -9.03
CA PRO A 63 -1.72 -8.08 -9.63
C PRO A 63 -2.96 -7.26 -9.30
N LYS A 64 -3.79 -6.98 -10.30
CA LYS A 64 -5.04 -6.21 -10.16
C LYS A 64 -6.11 -6.96 -9.35
N ARG A 65 -5.88 -8.24 -9.07
CA ARG A 65 -6.84 -9.15 -8.43
C ARG A 65 -6.94 -9.03 -6.92
N ILE A 66 -6.07 -8.23 -6.30
CA ILE A 66 -6.15 -8.01 -4.85
C ILE A 66 -6.66 -6.59 -4.66
N SER A 67 -7.97 -6.44 -4.70
CA SER A 67 -8.59 -5.20 -4.24
C SER A 67 -8.33 -5.03 -2.73
N GLY A 68 -8.27 -3.79 -2.27
CA GLY A 68 -8.14 -3.51 -0.83
C GLY A 68 -9.26 -4.20 -0.03
N ARG A 69 -10.45 -4.32 -0.61
CA ARG A 69 -11.59 -5.02 -0.01
C ARG A 69 -11.36 -6.51 0.16
N GLU A 70 -10.93 -7.21 -0.89
CA GLU A 70 -10.65 -8.66 -0.82
C GLU A 70 -9.53 -8.97 0.17
N MET A 71 -8.52 -8.10 0.25
CA MET A 71 -7.45 -8.23 1.24
C MET A 71 -8.00 -8.08 2.67
N LEU A 72 -8.87 -7.11 2.91
CA LEU A 72 -9.52 -6.91 4.20
C LEU A 72 -10.37 -8.14 4.58
N ASP A 73 -11.21 -8.62 3.68
CA ASP A 73 -12.07 -9.78 3.91
C ASP A 73 -11.23 -11.04 4.23
N THR A 74 -10.10 -11.21 3.55
CA THR A 74 -9.17 -12.30 3.82
C THR A 74 -8.56 -12.18 5.22
N VAL A 75 -8.06 -11.01 5.59
CA VAL A 75 -7.47 -10.77 6.91
C VAL A 75 -8.51 -10.94 8.01
N CYS A 76 -9.72 -10.41 7.85
CA CYS A 76 -10.81 -10.56 8.79
C CYS A 76 -11.18 -12.03 9.00
N THR A 77 -11.26 -12.80 7.91
CA THR A 77 -11.54 -14.25 7.97
C THR A 77 -10.43 -15.00 8.72
N MET A 78 -9.17 -14.72 8.42
CA MET A 78 -8.03 -15.37 9.08
C MET A 78 -7.93 -15.01 10.57
N ALA A 79 -8.22 -13.77 10.91
CA ALA A 79 -8.19 -13.27 12.29
C ALA A 79 -9.47 -13.58 13.07
N GLN A 80 -10.52 -14.07 12.40
CA GLN A 80 -11.85 -14.29 12.97
C GLN A 80 -12.45 -13.03 13.62
N VAL A 81 -12.28 -11.88 12.96
CA VAL A 81 -12.84 -10.58 13.38
C VAL A 81 -13.74 -10.02 12.30
N GLY A 82 -14.68 -9.17 12.67
CA GLY A 82 -15.50 -8.42 11.74
C GLY A 82 -14.78 -7.16 11.24
N ALA A 83 -15.19 -6.63 10.10
CA ALA A 83 -14.61 -5.41 9.54
C ALA A 83 -14.80 -4.19 10.47
N GLU A 84 -15.84 -4.19 11.29
CA GLU A 84 -16.11 -3.18 12.33
C GLU A 84 -15.08 -3.18 13.47
N GLN A 85 -14.32 -4.27 13.60
CA GLN A 85 -13.26 -4.42 14.61
C GLN A 85 -11.88 -4.07 14.05
N VAL A 86 -11.81 -3.64 12.79
CA VAL A 86 -10.55 -3.33 12.11
C VAL A 86 -10.34 -1.82 12.05
N LEU A 87 -9.14 -1.39 12.45
CA LEU A 87 -8.65 -0.05 12.22
C LEU A 87 -7.63 -0.06 11.08
N VAL A 88 -7.87 0.73 10.04
CA VAL A 88 -6.92 0.93 8.95
C VAL A 88 -6.13 2.22 9.17
N LEU A 89 -4.80 2.08 9.20
CA LEU A 89 -3.88 3.21 9.19
C LEU A 89 -3.28 3.35 7.79
N ALA A 90 -3.48 4.48 7.13
CA ALA A 90 -3.04 4.68 5.76
C ALA A 90 -2.24 5.98 5.58
N GLY A 91 -1.27 5.95 4.69
CA GLY A 91 -0.44 7.11 4.35
C GLY A 91 -0.26 7.32 2.85
N SER A 92 -0.74 6.42 1.99
CA SER A 92 -0.53 6.48 0.55
C SER A 92 -1.79 6.17 -0.24
N GLN A 93 -1.89 6.71 -1.46
CA GLN A 93 -3.06 6.63 -2.34
C GLN A 93 -3.59 5.21 -2.58
N PRO A 94 -2.79 4.15 -2.74
CA PRO A 94 -3.28 2.79 -2.94
C PRO A 94 -4.13 2.24 -1.80
N MET A 95 -4.08 2.86 -0.64
CA MET A 95 -4.87 2.46 0.53
C MET A 95 -6.29 3.04 0.54
N LEU A 96 -6.66 3.85 -0.47
CA LEU A 96 -7.97 4.52 -0.51
C LEU A 96 -9.14 3.54 -0.43
N GLU A 97 -9.10 2.45 -1.19
CA GLU A 97 -10.16 1.43 -1.14
C GLU A 97 -10.30 0.79 0.24
N LEU A 98 -9.18 0.54 0.93
CA LEU A 98 -9.18 0.01 2.29
C LEU A 98 -9.78 1.00 3.29
N VAL A 99 -9.38 2.27 3.19
CA VAL A 99 -9.89 3.35 4.04
C VAL A 99 -11.41 3.48 3.89
N GLN A 100 -11.93 3.34 2.66
CA GLN A 100 -13.36 3.40 2.37
C GLN A 100 -14.13 2.13 2.77
N ALA A 101 -13.44 1.00 2.92
CA ALA A 101 -14.05 -0.29 3.22
C ALA A 101 -14.27 -0.56 4.71
N VAL A 102 -13.69 0.26 5.60
CA VAL A 102 -13.76 0.08 7.05
C VAL A 102 -14.48 1.24 7.72
N GLU A 103 -15.10 0.96 8.87
CA GLU A 103 -15.71 1.98 9.70
C GLU A 103 -14.64 2.84 10.42
N HIS A 104 -13.55 2.21 10.84
CA HIS A 104 -12.49 2.86 11.58
C HIS A 104 -11.24 3.00 10.72
N SER A 105 -10.96 4.23 10.32
CA SER A 105 -9.74 4.55 9.55
C SER A 105 -9.08 5.82 10.07
N ALA A 106 -7.76 5.87 9.99
CA ALA A 106 -6.97 7.05 10.29
C ALA A 106 -5.85 7.21 9.26
N VAL A 107 -5.55 8.45 8.92
CA VAL A 107 -4.52 8.81 7.96
C VAL A 107 -3.61 9.91 8.53
N ALA A 108 -2.37 9.93 8.06
CA ALA A 108 -1.40 10.93 8.46
C ALA A 108 -1.79 12.34 7.97
N ALA A 109 -1.34 13.38 8.67
CA ALA A 109 -1.62 14.77 8.30
C ALA A 109 -1.11 15.15 6.90
N ASP A 110 -0.02 14.52 6.46
CA ASP A 110 0.62 14.69 5.16
C ASP A 110 0.11 13.70 4.08
N ALA A 111 -0.90 12.88 4.40
CA ALA A 111 -1.49 11.96 3.44
C ALA A 111 -2.14 12.72 2.26
N PRO A 112 -2.25 12.09 1.07
CA PRO A 112 -2.97 12.66 -0.07
C PRO A 112 -4.37 13.17 0.29
N ALA A 113 -4.79 14.26 -0.36
CA ALA A 113 -6.05 14.93 -0.03
C ALA A 113 -7.27 14.00 -0.10
N GLU A 114 -7.32 13.11 -1.09
CA GLU A 114 -8.41 12.14 -1.24
C GLU A 114 -8.49 11.16 -0.07
N LEU A 115 -7.36 10.69 0.44
CA LEU A 115 -7.31 9.86 1.63
C LEU A 115 -7.80 10.61 2.86
N ARG A 116 -7.38 11.86 3.04
CA ARG A 116 -7.81 12.68 4.18
C ARG A 116 -9.30 12.98 4.17
N LEU A 117 -9.90 13.07 2.98
CA LEU A 117 -11.35 13.25 2.82
C LEU A 117 -12.15 11.97 3.08
N ALA A 118 -11.56 10.81 2.78
CA ALA A 118 -12.21 9.51 2.93
C ALA A 118 -12.07 8.92 4.33
N ALA A 119 -11.05 9.31 5.08
CA ALA A 119 -10.74 8.72 6.38
C ALA A 119 -11.66 9.22 7.49
N GLY A 120 -11.96 8.35 8.44
CA GLY A 120 -12.68 8.69 9.66
C GLY A 120 -11.92 9.64 10.58
N GLN A 121 -10.59 9.62 10.53
CA GLN A 121 -9.71 10.50 11.31
C GLN A 121 -8.48 10.93 10.51
N VAL A 122 -8.04 12.16 10.75
CA VAL A 122 -6.74 12.66 10.30
C VAL A 122 -5.90 12.97 11.53
N THR A 123 -4.65 12.49 11.55
CA THR A 123 -3.74 12.76 12.68
C THR A 123 -3.25 14.22 12.66
N LEU A 124 -2.73 14.68 13.79
CA LEU A 124 -2.06 15.98 13.88
C LEU A 124 -0.60 15.90 13.38
N THR A 125 -0.03 14.70 13.46
CA THR A 125 1.33 14.42 13.04
C THR A 125 1.37 13.84 11.64
N ASP A 126 2.47 14.06 10.91
CA ASP A 126 2.76 13.44 9.64
C ASP A 126 3.19 11.97 9.82
N ALA A 127 3.33 11.25 8.72
CA ALA A 127 3.70 9.83 8.74
C ALA A 127 5.07 9.61 9.40
N ALA A 128 6.05 10.47 9.13
CA ALA A 128 7.39 10.41 9.71
C ALA A 128 7.43 10.86 11.18
N GLY A 129 6.55 11.79 11.55
CA GLY A 129 6.41 12.34 12.90
C GLY A 129 5.66 11.45 13.89
N GLY A 130 5.20 10.27 13.46
CA GLY A 130 4.61 9.29 14.36
C GLY A 130 3.08 9.23 14.34
N ALA A 131 2.44 9.52 13.21
CA ALA A 131 0.98 9.43 13.04
C ALA A 131 0.39 8.11 13.57
N ALA A 132 1.04 6.97 13.31
CA ALA A 132 0.60 5.68 13.82
C ALA A 132 0.63 5.61 15.35
N VAL A 133 1.65 6.18 15.98
CA VAL A 133 1.78 6.22 17.45
C VAL A 133 0.68 7.10 18.06
N GLU A 134 0.38 8.24 17.43
CA GLU A 134 -0.70 9.11 17.86
C GLU A 134 -2.05 8.38 17.88
N VAL A 135 -2.37 7.63 16.82
CA VAL A 135 -3.63 6.88 16.73
C VAL A 135 -3.69 5.79 17.80
N LEU A 136 -2.64 4.99 17.93
CA LEU A 136 -2.57 3.93 18.95
C LEU A 136 -2.70 4.51 20.37
N TYR A 137 -2.04 5.61 20.65
CA TYR A 137 -2.15 6.29 21.94
C TYR A 137 -3.59 6.74 22.23
N ARG A 138 -4.27 7.34 21.24
CA ARG A 138 -5.68 7.74 21.38
C ARG A 138 -6.59 6.55 21.67
N MET A 139 -6.36 5.40 21.01
CA MET A 139 -7.13 4.16 21.23
C MET A 139 -6.95 3.65 22.65
N VAL A 140 -5.71 3.55 23.14
CA VAL A 140 -5.42 3.10 24.51
C VAL A 140 -6.11 4.02 25.52
N ARG A 141 -6.01 5.33 25.34
CA ARG A 141 -6.66 6.30 26.24
C ARG A 141 -8.19 6.25 26.19
N ALA A 142 -8.77 5.91 25.05
CA ALA A 142 -10.22 5.70 24.95
C ALA A 142 -10.66 4.45 25.70
N ALA A 143 -9.90 3.36 25.58
CA ALA A 143 -10.17 2.11 26.30
C ALA A 143 -10.08 2.29 27.81
N GLU A 144 -9.08 3.03 28.32
CA GLU A 144 -8.92 3.33 29.75
C GLU A 144 -10.12 4.11 30.37
N LYS A 145 -10.80 4.92 29.56
CA LYS A 145 -11.96 5.70 30.02
C LYS A 145 -13.28 4.93 29.99
N SER A 146 -13.28 3.76 29.35
CA SER A 146 -14.49 2.93 29.18
C SER A 146 -14.58 1.83 30.27
N VAL A 147 -13.58 1.73 31.12
CA VAL A 147 -13.54 0.86 32.33
C VAL A 147 -13.85 1.68 33.58
#